data_4e0606cbc63e1903d03c238cc2334666
#
_entry.id   4e0606cbc63e1903d03c238cc2334666
#
_cell.length_a   1.000
_cell.length_b   1.000
_cell.length_c   1.000
_cell.angle_alpha   90.00
_cell.angle_beta   90.00
_cell.angle_gamma   90.00
#
_symmetry.space_group_name_H-M   'P 1'
#
loop_
_entity.id
_entity.type
_entity.pdbx_description
1 polymer ?
#
loop_
_entity_poly.entity_id
_entity_poly.type
_entity_poly.pdbx_seq_one_letter_code
_entity_poly.pdbx_strand_id
1 'polypeptide(L)'
;YNIVKLLVGKDRNICVVGDDWQSIYSWRGADFTNILNFERDFKGATIIKLEQNYRSTASILEAAGNVISKNKQRTDKKLWTKSEAGAPVQVHGLNDDIEEADLVANRISSHVTSGARQFGDFAVLYRTNAQSYNLERAFLRMRIPYQIVGGVRFYDRREIKDIVAYLKFIYQPNDSVSFNRIVNTPARGIGNVSLDKFLTWQANSEMDIVEALIKVNQVSEINPRARQSFQKLGNMIKLLWSKQDSAPPSELINQIIELTNYKDYIYDGTPQFEERVGNLNALMSDAQNYINLSEFLEEISLMSSIDSYNSGQRVTLMTLHASKGLEFPVVFIVGLEEGILPHARVYESGPSELEEERRLMYVGMTRAREELHLTYARSRLNFGGRVYNPVSRFISDMGVDGVGYEDSVELISDFDISEHYIDESFEVGDRVKSNIFGIGEIVDVDGLAVTVNFDNGKSKKLNIEYARLEKT
;
A
#
# COMPACT_ATOMS: atom_id res chain seq x y z
N TYR A 1 23.04 -17.42 10.14
CA TYR A 1 24.34 -17.54 9.48
C TYR A 1 25.43 -18.02 10.43
N ASN A 2 25.55 -17.46 11.64
CA ASN A 2 26.51 -17.90 12.64
C ASN A 2 26.27 -19.36 13.11
N ILE A 3 25.02 -19.78 13.24
CA ILE A 3 24.66 -21.17 13.53
C ILE A 3 25.19 -22.11 12.45
N VAL A 4 25.01 -21.75 11.17
CA VAL A 4 25.55 -22.52 10.05
C VAL A 4 27.05 -22.65 10.12
N LYS A 5 27.79 -21.55 10.40
CA LYS A 5 29.26 -21.59 10.60
C LYS A 5 29.69 -22.53 11.70
N LEU A 6 28.93 -22.60 12.80
CA LEU A 6 29.24 -23.48 13.94
C LEU A 6 28.93 -24.95 13.65
N LEU A 7 27.92 -25.23 12.82
CA LEU A 7 27.49 -26.59 12.46
C LEU A 7 28.37 -27.21 11.36
N VAL A 8 28.99 -26.40 10.50
CA VAL A 8 29.86 -26.89 9.44
C VAL A 8 31.15 -27.48 10.06
N GLY A 9 31.32 -28.78 9.92
CA GLY A 9 32.48 -29.50 10.42
C GLY A 9 33.78 -29.16 9.67
N LYS A 10 34.87 -29.84 10.04
CA LYS A 10 36.20 -29.64 9.43
C LYS A 10 36.24 -29.93 7.95
N ASP A 11 35.39 -30.83 7.47
CA ASP A 11 35.31 -31.23 6.07
C ASP A 11 34.63 -30.17 5.18
N ARG A 12 34.02 -29.14 5.78
CA ARG A 12 33.35 -28.02 5.12
C ARG A 12 32.37 -28.45 4.02
N ASN A 13 31.69 -29.60 4.21
CA ASN A 13 30.68 -30.06 3.28
C ASN A 13 29.41 -29.21 3.43
N ILE A 14 29.37 -28.09 2.71
CA ILE A 14 28.29 -27.15 2.72
C ILE A 14 28.02 -26.65 1.30
N CYS A 15 26.75 -26.58 0.93
CA CYS A 15 26.28 -25.91 -0.27
C CYS A 15 25.20 -24.91 0.12
N VAL A 16 25.33 -23.69 -0.34
CA VAL A 16 24.34 -22.61 -0.12
C VAL A 16 23.85 -22.10 -1.46
N VAL A 17 22.56 -21.74 -1.51
CA VAL A 17 21.93 -21.14 -2.67
C VAL A 17 21.26 -19.84 -2.26
N GLY A 18 21.44 -18.79 -3.02
CA GLY A 18 20.83 -17.51 -2.75
C GLY A 18 20.80 -16.62 -3.97
N ASP A 19 19.98 -15.59 -3.90
CA ASP A 19 19.87 -14.57 -4.94
C ASP A 19 19.75 -13.20 -4.23
N ASP A 20 20.84 -12.44 -4.22
CA ASP A 20 20.92 -11.11 -3.62
C ASP A 20 20.03 -10.08 -4.34
N TRP A 21 19.81 -10.24 -5.65
CA TRP A 21 18.92 -9.38 -6.44
C TRP A 21 17.44 -9.55 -6.04
N GLN A 22 17.09 -10.65 -5.38
CA GLN A 22 15.74 -10.94 -4.90
C GLN A 22 15.62 -10.84 -3.37
N SER A 23 16.58 -10.19 -2.70
CA SER A 23 16.51 -9.99 -1.25
C SER A 23 15.65 -8.75 -0.93
N ILE A 24 14.41 -8.99 -0.47
CA ILE A 24 13.36 -7.99 -0.26
C ILE A 24 12.73 -8.08 1.14
N TYR A 25 13.42 -8.67 2.12
CA TYR A 25 12.93 -8.89 3.48
C TYR A 25 13.90 -8.40 4.56
N SER A 26 14.68 -7.33 4.30
CA SER A 26 15.60 -6.77 5.30
C SER A 26 14.84 -6.27 6.53
N TRP A 27 13.66 -5.72 6.34
CA TRP A 27 12.75 -5.30 7.41
C TRP A 27 12.26 -6.45 8.33
N ARG A 28 12.45 -7.73 7.91
CA ARG A 28 12.26 -8.93 8.73
C ARG A 28 13.57 -9.51 9.25
N GLY A 29 14.67 -8.78 9.14
CA GLY A 29 16.01 -9.22 9.58
C GLY A 29 16.75 -10.09 8.56
N ALA A 30 16.31 -10.16 7.30
CA ALA A 30 17.08 -10.80 6.25
C ALA A 30 18.30 -9.95 5.91
N ASP A 31 19.46 -10.60 5.86
CA ASP A 31 20.73 -9.96 5.52
C ASP A 31 21.34 -10.66 4.29
N PHE A 32 21.25 -10.00 3.15
CA PHE A 32 21.79 -10.54 1.90
C PHE A 32 23.32 -10.50 1.85
N THR A 33 23.98 -9.75 2.73
CA THR A 33 25.43 -9.74 2.81
C THR A 33 26.00 -11.09 3.21
N ASN A 34 25.21 -11.95 3.84
CA ASN A 34 25.59 -13.32 4.18
C ASN A 34 26.00 -14.12 2.94
N ILE A 35 25.25 -13.99 1.82
CA ILE A 35 25.61 -14.68 0.56
C ILE A 35 26.79 -14.01 -0.12
N LEU A 36 26.87 -12.66 -0.09
CA LEU A 36 27.99 -11.91 -0.68
C LEU A 36 29.32 -12.21 0.03
N ASN A 37 29.28 -12.41 1.36
CA ASN A 37 30.47 -12.67 2.16
C ASN A 37 30.83 -14.16 2.26
N PHE A 38 30.04 -15.06 1.65
CA PHE A 38 30.21 -16.49 1.83
C PHE A 38 31.61 -16.99 1.41
N GLU A 39 32.13 -16.53 0.26
CA GLU A 39 33.47 -16.91 -0.24
C GLU A 39 34.58 -16.43 0.71
N ARG A 40 34.43 -15.24 1.31
CA ARG A 40 35.37 -14.72 2.31
C ARG A 40 35.41 -15.60 3.56
N ASP A 41 34.25 -16.05 4.00
CA ASP A 41 34.09 -16.81 5.25
C ASP A 41 34.41 -18.31 5.06
N PHE A 42 34.15 -18.85 3.87
CA PHE A 42 34.46 -20.23 3.47
C PHE A 42 35.48 -20.24 2.33
N LYS A 43 36.75 -19.97 2.67
CA LYS A 43 37.83 -19.92 1.69
C LYS A 43 37.92 -21.22 0.89
N GLY A 44 37.97 -21.09 -0.45
CA GLY A 44 38.00 -22.20 -1.40
C GLY A 44 36.61 -22.70 -1.81
N ALA A 45 35.55 -22.02 -1.46
CA ALA A 45 34.23 -22.29 -1.99
C ALA A 45 34.19 -22.08 -3.51
N THR A 46 33.52 -22.98 -4.22
CA THR A 46 33.27 -22.82 -5.65
C THR A 46 31.98 -22.08 -5.86
N ILE A 47 32.04 -20.94 -6.57
CA ILE A 47 30.86 -20.15 -6.91
C ILE A 47 30.37 -20.55 -8.30
N ILE A 48 29.11 -20.98 -8.37
CA ILE A 48 28.43 -21.32 -9.61
C ILE A 48 27.30 -20.32 -9.81
N LYS A 49 27.37 -19.50 -10.89
CA LYS A 49 26.34 -18.52 -11.24
C LYS A 49 25.31 -19.16 -12.15
N LEU A 50 24.04 -19.16 -11.74
CA LEU A 50 22.91 -19.62 -12.56
C LEU A 50 22.35 -18.41 -13.34
N GLU A 51 22.91 -18.12 -14.51
CA GLU A 51 22.62 -16.92 -15.28
C GLU A 51 21.58 -17.13 -16.38
N GLN A 52 21.23 -18.38 -16.71
CA GLN A 52 20.18 -18.65 -17.68
C GLN A 52 18.80 -18.50 -17.04
N ASN A 53 17.99 -17.59 -17.58
CA ASN A 53 16.60 -17.43 -17.24
C ASN A 53 15.71 -18.21 -18.21
N TYR A 54 14.69 -18.90 -17.69
CA TYR A 54 13.76 -19.73 -18.46
C TYR A 54 12.33 -19.22 -18.40
N ARG A 55 12.09 -18.11 -17.65
CA ARG A 55 10.75 -17.58 -17.38
C ARG A 55 10.35 -16.50 -18.36
N SER A 56 11.14 -15.46 -18.44
CA SER A 56 10.78 -14.19 -19.08
C SER A 56 11.37 -14.07 -20.49
N THR A 57 10.72 -13.25 -21.31
CA THR A 57 11.25 -12.81 -22.61
C THR A 57 12.49 -11.93 -22.43
N ALA A 58 13.26 -11.76 -23.52
CA ALA A 58 14.50 -10.97 -23.46
C ALA A 58 14.23 -9.50 -23.12
N SER A 59 13.18 -8.89 -23.67
CA SER A 59 12.83 -7.48 -23.39
C SER A 59 12.54 -7.24 -21.90
N ILE A 60 11.82 -8.15 -21.23
CA ILE A 60 11.55 -8.06 -19.80
C ILE A 60 12.84 -8.18 -18.98
N LEU A 61 13.72 -9.13 -19.34
CA LEU A 61 14.98 -9.34 -18.63
C LEU A 61 15.93 -8.17 -18.78
N GLU A 62 15.99 -7.56 -19.96
CA GLU A 62 16.83 -6.39 -20.22
C GLU A 62 16.37 -5.20 -19.38
N ALA A 63 15.07 -4.86 -19.43
CA ALA A 63 14.51 -3.78 -18.62
C ALA A 63 14.74 -4.00 -17.12
N ALA A 64 14.46 -5.22 -16.61
CA ALA A 64 14.68 -5.56 -15.21
C ALA A 64 16.18 -5.53 -14.83
N GLY A 65 17.05 -5.99 -15.73
CA GLY A 65 18.49 -5.97 -15.59
C GLY A 65 19.03 -4.53 -15.49
N ASN A 66 18.50 -3.62 -16.30
CA ASN A 66 18.88 -2.22 -16.27
C ASN A 66 18.51 -1.57 -14.94
N VAL A 67 17.29 -1.82 -14.44
CA VAL A 67 16.85 -1.33 -13.11
C VAL A 67 17.79 -1.82 -12.02
N ILE A 68 18.03 -3.13 -11.89
CA ILE A 68 18.83 -3.67 -10.79
C ILE A 68 20.32 -3.32 -10.91
N SER A 69 20.80 -3.01 -12.12
CA SER A 69 22.19 -2.62 -12.37
C SER A 69 22.60 -1.36 -11.62
N LYS A 70 21.65 -0.48 -11.26
CA LYS A 70 21.89 0.76 -10.51
C LYS A 70 22.20 0.52 -9.03
N ASN A 71 21.96 -0.67 -8.48
CA ASN A 71 22.38 -1.04 -7.13
C ASN A 71 23.89 -1.21 -7.05
N LYS A 72 24.50 -0.61 -6.03
CA LYS A 72 25.96 -0.73 -5.76
C LYS A 72 26.31 -2.04 -5.07
N GLN A 73 25.46 -2.46 -4.12
CA GLN A 73 25.66 -3.70 -3.37
C GLN A 73 24.94 -4.86 -4.04
N ARG A 74 25.62 -5.52 -4.97
CA ARG A 74 25.08 -6.67 -5.72
C ARG A 74 26.18 -7.59 -6.23
N THR A 75 25.85 -8.86 -6.47
CA THR A 75 26.71 -9.74 -7.25
C THR A 75 26.70 -9.32 -8.73
N ASP A 76 27.87 -9.40 -9.34
CA ASP A 76 27.99 -9.18 -10.78
C ASP A 76 27.61 -10.47 -11.51
N LYS A 77 26.41 -10.50 -12.08
CA LYS A 77 25.89 -11.58 -12.92
C LYS A 77 25.15 -10.99 -14.11
N LYS A 78 25.19 -11.69 -15.24
CA LYS A 78 24.50 -11.28 -16.48
C LYS A 78 23.45 -12.34 -16.84
N LEU A 79 22.20 -12.02 -16.55
CA LEU A 79 21.10 -12.90 -16.93
C LEU A 79 20.94 -12.91 -18.46
N TRP A 80 20.67 -14.08 -19.00
CA TRP A 80 20.36 -14.29 -20.41
C TRP A 80 19.24 -15.33 -20.56
N THR A 81 18.55 -15.28 -21.69
CA THR A 81 17.48 -16.24 -22.01
C THR A 81 17.62 -16.74 -23.44
N LYS A 82 17.06 -17.92 -23.69
CA LYS A 82 16.86 -18.46 -25.06
C LYS A 82 15.49 -18.08 -25.61
N SER A 83 14.62 -17.48 -24.79
CA SER A 83 13.32 -17.00 -25.26
C SER A 83 13.50 -15.89 -26.27
N GLU A 84 12.52 -15.73 -27.16
CA GLU A 84 12.47 -14.63 -28.13
C GLU A 84 12.45 -13.27 -27.41
N ALA A 85 12.65 -12.19 -28.15
CA ALA A 85 12.60 -10.83 -27.60
C ALA A 85 11.28 -10.59 -26.87
N GLY A 86 10.18 -11.07 -27.43
CA GLY A 86 8.83 -10.86 -26.91
C GLY A 86 8.33 -9.43 -27.16
N ALA A 87 7.19 -9.10 -26.59
CA ALA A 87 6.67 -7.75 -26.63
C ALA A 87 7.56 -6.78 -25.80
N PRO A 88 7.72 -5.52 -26.24
CA PRO A 88 8.39 -4.52 -25.44
C PRO A 88 7.61 -4.29 -24.12
N VAL A 89 8.33 -3.91 -23.07
CA VAL A 89 7.70 -3.46 -21.81
C VAL A 89 6.89 -2.21 -22.07
N GLN A 90 5.61 -2.22 -21.69
CA GLN A 90 4.69 -1.11 -21.92
C GLN A 90 4.62 -0.20 -20.69
N VAL A 91 4.78 1.12 -20.89
CA VAL A 91 4.61 2.13 -19.83
C VAL A 91 3.41 3.00 -20.18
N HIS A 92 2.48 3.13 -19.24
CA HIS A 92 1.24 3.89 -19.43
C HIS A 92 1.16 5.02 -18.41
N GLY A 93 1.06 6.26 -18.89
CA GLY A 93 0.83 7.44 -18.08
C GLY A 93 -0.65 7.82 -18.03
N LEU A 94 -1.23 7.91 -16.84
CA LEU A 94 -2.65 8.19 -16.62
C LEU A 94 -2.83 9.49 -15.81
N ASN A 95 -4.00 10.11 -15.93
CA ASN A 95 -4.27 11.35 -15.21
C ASN A 95 -4.46 11.13 -13.71
N ASP A 96 -5.14 10.03 -13.35
CA ASP A 96 -5.36 9.67 -11.94
C ASP A 96 -5.43 8.15 -11.72
N ASP A 97 -5.56 7.78 -10.46
CA ASP A 97 -5.59 6.39 -10.00
C ASP A 97 -6.88 5.63 -10.35
N ILE A 98 -7.95 6.35 -10.71
CA ILE A 98 -9.17 5.74 -11.23
C ILE A 98 -8.95 5.33 -12.68
N GLU A 99 -8.41 6.23 -13.51
CA GLU A 99 -8.05 5.90 -14.89
C GLU A 99 -7.02 4.77 -14.97
N GLU A 100 -6.07 4.73 -14.01
CA GLU A 100 -5.09 3.64 -13.91
C GLU A 100 -5.79 2.30 -13.72
N ALA A 101 -6.72 2.21 -12.78
CA ALA A 101 -7.47 0.99 -12.51
C ALA A 101 -8.37 0.60 -13.70
N ASP A 102 -8.97 1.59 -14.37
CA ASP A 102 -9.80 1.39 -15.54
C ASP A 102 -9.00 0.89 -16.74
N LEU A 103 -7.80 1.43 -16.99
CA LEU A 103 -6.91 0.92 -18.03
C LEU A 103 -6.61 -0.57 -17.81
N VAL A 104 -6.20 -0.94 -16.60
CA VAL A 104 -5.89 -2.32 -16.24
C VAL A 104 -7.10 -3.23 -16.49
N ALA A 105 -8.27 -2.84 -16.00
CA ALA A 105 -9.50 -3.61 -16.15
C ALA A 105 -9.91 -3.76 -17.64
N ASN A 106 -9.83 -2.69 -18.41
CA ASN A 106 -10.15 -2.69 -19.84
C ASN A 106 -9.19 -3.57 -20.65
N ARG A 107 -7.88 -3.51 -20.39
CA ARG A 107 -6.87 -4.36 -21.05
C ARG A 107 -7.14 -5.83 -20.77
N ILE A 108 -7.35 -6.21 -19.50
CA ILE A 108 -7.68 -7.59 -19.12
C ILE A 108 -8.97 -8.05 -19.80
N SER A 109 -10.04 -7.24 -19.74
CA SER A 109 -11.31 -7.57 -20.37
C SER A 109 -11.20 -7.77 -21.89
N SER A 110 -10.44 -6.91 -22.57
CA SER A 110 -10.20 -6.98 -24.01
C SER A 110 -9.49 -8.28 -24.40
N HIS A 111 -8.42 -8.66 -23.70
CA HIS A 111 -7.68 -9.89 -23.94
C HIS A 111 -8.53 -11.16 -23.71
N VAL A 112 -9.37 -11.14 -22.66
CA VAL A 112 -10.25 -12.28 -22.37
C VAL A 112 -11.41 -12.35 -23.36
N THR A 113 -12.01 -11.23 -23.72
CA THR A 113 -13.12 -11.19 -24.68
C THR A 113 -12.67 -11.62 -26.10
N SER A 114 -11.44 -11.27 -26.50
CA SER A 114 -10.87 -11.73 -27.78
C SER A 114 -10.49 -13.20 -27.77
N GLY A 115 -10.52 -13.89 -26.63
CA GLY A 115 -10.11 -15.28 -26.49
C GLY A 115 -8.58 -15.48 -26.46
N ALA A 116 -7.80 -14.39 -26.43
CA ALA A 116 -6.34 -14.45 -26.41
C ALA A 116 -5.78 -14.96 -25.07
N ARG A 117 -6.49 -14.68 -23.97
CA ARG A 117 -6.06 -14.99 -22.59
C ARG A 117 -7.26 -15.41 -21.74
N GLN A 118 -6.95 -16.01 -20.57
CA GLN A 118 -7.91 -16.28 -19.50
C GLN A 118 -7.63 -15.37 -18.30
N PHE A 119 -8.61 -15.14 -17.44
CA PHE A 119 -8.41 -14.29 -16.25
C PHE A 119 -7.24 -14.74 -15.36
N GLY A 120 -6.96 -16.04 -15.27
CA GLY A 120 -5.84 -16.57 -14.49
C GLY A 120 -4.45 -16.28 -15.07
N ASP A 121 -4.37 -15.81 -16.31
CA ASP A 121 -3.10 -15.42 -16.93
C ASP A 121 -2.57 -14.07 -16.42
N PHE A 122 -3.41 -13.30 -15.71
CA PHE A 122 -3.11 -11.95 -15.30
C PHE A 122 -2.81 -11.84 -13.82
N ALA A 123 -1.76 -11.08 -13.49
CA ALA A 123 -1.51 -10.57 -12.15
C ALA A 123 -1.37 -9.05 -12.17
N VAL A 124 -1.91 -8.40 -11.14
CA VAL A 124 -1.70 -6.97 -10.89
C VAL A 124 -0.98 -6.81 -9.57
N LEU A 125 0.21 -6.23 -9.65
CA LEU A 125 1.12 -6.06 -8.53
C LEU A 125 1.14 -4.60 -8.10
N TYR A 126 1.09 -4.37 -6.80
CA TYR A 126 1.13 -3.04 -6.20
C TYR A 126 2.08 -2.99 -5.01
N ARG A 127 2.53 -1.79 -4.64
CA ARG A 127 3.47 -1.60 -3.52
C ARG A 127 2.78 -1.67 -2.17
N THR A 128 1.61 -1.06 -2.04
CA THR A 128 0.84 -1.00 -0.79
C THR A 128 -0.57 -1.55 -0.98
N ASN A 129 -1.10 -2.14 0.08
CA ASN A 129 -2.44 -2.72 0.04
C ASN A 129 -3.54 -1.68 -0.28
N ALA A 130 -3.36 -0.42 0.07
CA ALA A 130 -4.33 0.64 -0.22
C ALA A 130 -4.62 0.79 -1.73
N GLN A 131 -3.61 0.55 -2.58
CA GLN A 131 -3.76 0.64 -4.04
C GLN A 131 -4.75 -0.38 -4.63
N SER A 132 -5.02 -1.50 -3.92
CA SER A 132 -5.98 -2.49 -4.42
C SER A 132 -7.40 -1.96 -4.50
N TYR A 133 -7.75 -0.90 -3.74
CA TYR A 133 -9.10 -0.38 -3.65
C TYR A 133 -9.69 0.00 -5.03
N ASN A 134 -9.02 0.87 -5.77
CA ASN A 134 -9.51 1.30 -7.09
C ASN A 134 -9.52 0.14 -8.10
N LEU A 135 -8.55 -0.78 -8.03
CA LEU A 135 -8.53 -1.99 -8.85
C LEU A 135 -9.72 -2.91 -8.53
N GLU A 136 -9.97 -3.17 -7.26
CA GLU A 136 -11.13 -3.97 -6.83
C GLU A 136 -12.43 -3.35 -7.34
N ARG A 137 -12.58 -2.03 -7.22
CA ARG A 137 -13.75 -1.28 -7.70
C ARG A 137 -13.92 -1.37 -9.21
N ALA A 138 -12.86 -1.17 -9.99
CA ALA A 138 -12.89 -1.29 -11.45
C ALA A 138 -13.26 -2.72 -11.89
N PHE A 139 -12.68 -3.73 -11.23
CA PHE A 139 -12.96 -5.13 -11.53
C PHE A 139 -14.41 -5.52 -11.21
N LEU A 140 -14.96 -5.04 -10.09
CA LEU A 140 -16.36 -5.26 -9.75
C LEU A 140 -17.31 -4.63 -10.77
N ARG A 141 -17.05 -3.37 -11.16
CA ARG A 141 -17.85 -2.66 -12.17
C ARG A 141 -17.85 -3.39 -13.52
N MET A 142 -16.71 -3.95 -13.92
CA MET A 142 -16.56 -4.67 -15.18
C MET A 142 -16.82 -6.19 -15.05
N ARG A 143 -17.26 -6.67 -13.86
CA ARG A 143 -17.51 -8.08 -13.57
C ARG A 143 -16.31 -8.99 -13.84
N ILE A 144 -15.10 -8.48 -13.60
CA ILE A 144 -13.86 -9.26 -13.71
C ILE A 144 -13.68 -10.06 -12.41
N PRO A 145 -13.62 -11.39 -12.47
CA PRO A 145 -13.38 -12.21 -11.30
C PRO A 145 -11.93 -12.05 -10.83
N TYR A 146 -11.73 -11.77 -9.55
CA TYR A 146 -10.40 -11.58 -8.97
C TYR A 146 -10.24 -12.29 -7.62
N GLN A 147 -9.00 -12.45 -7.21
CA GLN A 147 -8.60 -12.90 -5.88
C GLN A 147 -7.44 -12.04 -5.35
N ILE A 148 -7.38 -11.86 -4.04
CA ILE A 148 -6.25 -11.20 -3.39
C ILE A 148 -5.36 -12.25 -2.72
N VAL A 149 -4.07 -12.25 -3.07
CA VAL A 149 -3.08 -13.17 -2.49
C VAL A 149 -2.23 -12.45 -1.46
N GLY A 150 -2.12 -13.04 -0.27
CA GLY A 150 -1.34 -12.46 0.83
C GLY A 150 -1.99 -11.28 1.54
N GLY A 151 -3.26 -11.02 1.28
CA GLY A 151 -4.06 -9.96 1.89
C GLY A 151 -5.53 -10.32 1.98
N VAL A 152 -6.34 -9.35 2.36
CA VAL A 152 -7.80 -9.43 2.37
C VAL A 152 -8.38 -8.29 1.56
N ARG A 153 -9.61 -8.46 1.06
CA ARG A 153 -10.32 -7.41 0.32
C ARG A 153 -10.39 -6.11 1.13
N PHE A 154 -10.47 -5.00 0.45
CA PHE A 154 -10.45 -3.68 1.08
C PHE A 154 -11.50 -3.56 2.20
N TYR A 155 -12.77 -3.86 1.91
CA TYR A 155 -13.85 -3.80 2.90
C TYR A 155 -13.83 -4.91 3.94
N ASP A 156 -12.97 -5.92 3.78
CA ASP A 156 -12.76 -6.99 4.77
C ASP A 156 -11.66 -6.67 5.78
N ARG A 157 -10.85 -5.63 5.54
CA ARG A 157 -9.80 -5.19 6.46
C ARG A 157 -10.39 -4.73 7.77
N ARG A 158 -9.69 -5.07 8.86
CA ARG A 158 -10.18 -4.83 10.22
C ARG A 158 -10.53 -3.37 10.45
N GLU A 159 -9.59 -2.46 10.14
CA GLU A 159 -9.72 -1.01 10.31
C GLU A 159 -10.88 -0.43 9.48
N ILE A 160 -11.11 -0.97 8.29
CA ILE A 160 -12.21 -0.55 7.43
C ILE A 160 -13.53 -1.05 7.99
N LYS A 161 -13.63 -2.34 8.37
CA LYS A 161 -14.82 -2.88 9.02
C LYS A 161 -15.18 -2.14 10.31
N ASP A 162 -14.20 -1.68 11.07
CA ASP A 162 -14.43 -0.94 12.30
C ASP A 162 -15.09 0.42 12.00
N ILE A 163 -14.55 1.19 11.07
CA ILE A 163 -15.11 2.51 10.68
C ILE A 163 -16.47 2.35 10.00
N VAL A 164 -16.62 1.38 9.10
CA VAL A 164 -17.90 1.09 8.43
C VAL A 164 -18.97 0.68 9.46
N ALA A 165 -18.62 -0.06 10.51
CA ALA A 165 -19.56 -0.39 11.58
C ALA A 165 -20.02 0.86 12.35
N TYR A 166 -19.12 1.84 12.61
CA TYR A 166 -19.54 3.12 13.15
C TYR A 166 -20.53 3.84 12.24
N LEU A 167 -20.25 3.92 10.95
CA LEU A 167 -21.14 4.56 9.97
C LEU A 167 -22.51 3.86 9.90
N LYS A 168 -22.53 2.52 9.85
CA LYS A 168 -23.76 1.74 9.86
C LYS A 168 -24.57 1.99 11.13
N PHE A 169 -23.92 2.02 12.30
CA PHE A 169 -24.59 2.28 13.57
C PHE A 169 -25.09 3.72 13.71
N ILE A 170 -24.39 4.70 13.12
CA ILE A 170 -24.87 6.08 13.02
C ILE A 170 -26.10 6.14 12.12
N TYR A 171 -26.11 5.45 11.00
CA TYR A 171 -27.22 5.41 10.06
C TYR A 171 -28.44 4.65 10.63
N GLN A 172 -28.20 3.53 11.30
CA GLN A 172 -29.21 2.69 11.94
C GLN A 172 -28.87 2.42 13.42
N PRO A 173 -29.34 3.28 14.34
CA PRO A 173 -29.02 3.19 15.78
C PRO A 173 -29.46 1.90 16.48
N ASN A 174 -30.22 1.03 15.81
CA ASN A 174 -30.65 -0.27 16.30
C ASN A 174 -29.89 -1.45 15.66
N ASP A 175 -28.84 -1.20 14.85
CA ASP A 175 -27.99 -2.26 14.31
C ASP A 175 -27.12 -2.86 15.42
N SER A 176 -27.60 -3.97 15.98
CA SER A 176 -26.91 -4.70 17.05
C SER A 176 -25.58 -5.31 16.62
N VAL A 177 -25.42 -5.66 15.34
CA VAL A 177 -24.18 -6.23 14.80
C VAL A 177 -23.09 -5.17 14.79
N SER A 178 -23.40 -4.00 14.23
CA SER A 178 -22.48 -2.86 14.23
C SER A 178 -22.20 -2.36 15.65
N PHE A 179 -23.20 -2.30 16.51
CA PHE A 179 -23.02 -1.95 17.93
C PHE A 179 -22.03 -2.89 18.64
N ASN A 180 -22.22 -4.21 18.53
CA ASN A 180 -21.32 -5.19 19.15
C ASN A 180 -19.88 -5.05 18.66
N ARG A 181 -19.69 -4.64 17.41
CA ARG A 181 -18.33 -4.39 16.88
C ARG A 181 -17.70 -3.14 17.47
N ILE A 182 -18.44 -2.04 17.57
CA ILE A 182 -17.88 -0.74 17.95
C ILE A 182 -17.84 -0.50 19.47
N VAL A 183 -18.64 -1.20 20.26
CA VAL A 183 -18.81 -0.91 21.71
C VAL A 183 -17.48 -0.89 22.49
N ASN A 184 -16.53 -1.73 22.09
CA ASN A 184 -15.19 -1.82 22.69
C ASN A 184 -14.05 -1.63 21.65
N THR A 185 -14.34 -0.99 20.54
CA THR A 185 -13.38 -0.67 19.48
C THR A 185 -13.40 0.85 19.21
N PRO A 186 -12.37 1.61 19.61
CA PRO A 186 -11.25 1.25 20.50
C PRO A 186 -11.66 0.77 21.88
N ALA A 187 -10.70 0.16 22.60
CA ALA A 187 -10.96 -0.43 23.92
C ALA A 187 -11.46 0.62 24.93
N ARG A 188 -12.65 0.38 25.52
CA ARG A 188 -13.30 1.28 26.50
C ARG A 188 -13.41 0.69 27.90
N GLY A 189 -12.84 -0.50 28.11
CA GLY A 189 -12.92 -1.19 29.40
C GLY A 189 -14.33 -1.73 29.72
N ILE A 190 -15.16 -1.94 28.70
CA ILE A 190 -16.47 -2.56 28.86
C ILE A 190 -16.29 -4.07 28.78
N GLY A 191 -16.34 -4.75 29.92
CA GLY A 191 -16.26 -6.21 29.97
C GLY A 191 -17.57 -6.90 29.53
N ASN A 192 -17.50 -8.16 29.10
CA ASN A 192 -18.63 -8.94 28.60
C ASN A 192 -19.82 -8.94 29.57
N VAL A 193 -19.57 -9.13 30.87
CA VAL A 193 -20.62 -9.11 31.90
C VAL A 193 -21.38 -7.78 31.92
N SER A 194 -20.69 -6.65 31.76
CA SER A 194 -21.33 -5.32 31.73
C SER A 194 -22.10 -5.12 30.41
N LEU A 195 -21.58 -5.64 29.30
CA LEU A 195 -22.25 -5.60 28.01
C LEU A 195 -23.53 -6.45 28.01
N ASP A 196 -23.47 -7.69 28.53
CA ASP A 196 -24.65 -8.57 28.62
C ASP A 196 -25.75 -7.96 29.49
N LYS A 197 -25.39 -7.35 30.65
CA LYS A 197 -26.33 -6.64 31.50
C LYS A 197 -26.97 -5.45 30.79
N PHE A 198 -26.16 -4.67 30.05
CA PHE A 198 -26.64 -3.54 29.27
C PHE A 198 -27.63 -3.99 28.19
N LEU A 199 -27.28 -5.02 27.38
CA LEU A 199 -28.14 -5.53 26.33
C LEU A 199 -29.46 -6.13 26.89
N THR A 200 -29.40 -6.86 28.01
CA THR A 200 -30.58 -7.39 28.67
C THR A 200 -31.50 -6.27 29.17
N TRP A 201 -30.92 -5.23 29.78
CA TRP A 201 -31.69 -4.06 30.25
C TRP A 201 -32.29 -3.28 29.07
N GLN A 202 -31.52 -3.02 28.03
CA GLN A 202 -31.98 -2.31 26.83
C GLN A 202 -33.15 -3.07 26.16
N ALA A 203 -33.04 -4.40 25.97
CA ALA A 203 -34.10 -5.20 25.37
C ALA A 203 -35.42 -5.15 26.15
N ASN A 204 -35.37 -5.01 27.49
CA ASN A 204 -36.53 -4.92 28.35
C ASN A 204 -37.11 -3.49 28.50
N SER A 205 -36.41 -2.48 27.97
CA SER A 205 -36.75 -1.06 28.22
C SER A 205 -37.45 -0.36 27.06
N GLU A 206 -37.69 -1.05 25.92
CA GLU A 206 -38.28 -0.49 24.70
C GLU A 206 -37.53 0.72 24.12
N MET A 207 -36.33 1.02 24.63
CA MET A 207 -35.47 2.11 24.15
C MET A 207 -34.61 1.65 22.98
N ASP A 208 -34.30 2.56 22.05
CA ASP A 208 -33.21 2.30 21.11
C ASP A 208 -31.85 2.22 21.83
N ILE A 209 -30.84 1.66 21.16
CA ILE A 209 -29.54 1.42 21.79
C ILE A 209 -28.87 2.75 22.18
N VAL A 210 -29.00 3.81 21.38
CA VAL A 210 -28.38 5.11 21.66
C VAL A 210 -29.01 5.78 22.87
N GLU A 211 -30.36 5.74 22.97
CA GLU A 211 -31.08 6.22 24.13
C GLU A 211 -30.70 5.45 25.38
N ALA A 212 -30.62 4.13 25.29
CA ALA A 212 -30.19 3.26 26.38
C ALA A 212 -28.74 3.57 26.82
N LEU A 213 -27.80 3.80 25.89
CA LEU A 213 -26.42 4.20 26.19
C LEU A 213 -26.38 5.49 27.04
N ILE A 214 -27.20 6.46 26.68
CA ILE A 214 -27.26 7.76 27.39
C ILE A 214 -27.86 7.60 28.79
N LYS A 215 -28.91 6.77 28.93
CA LYS A 215 -29.62 6.53 30.16
C LYS A 215 -29.04 5.42 31.05
N VAL A 216 -27.91 4.81 30.67
CA VAL A 216 -27.28 3.65 31.33
C VAL A 216 -26.99 3.88 32.84
N ASN A 217 -26.89 5.11 33.29
CA ASN A 217 -26.71 5.43 34.70
C ASN A 217 -27.87 4.95 35.59
N GLN A 218 -29.02 4.65 35.01
CA GLN A 218 -30.17 4.06 35.71
C GLN A 218 -29.96 2.59 36.10
N VAL A 219 -28.96 1.91 35.51
CA VAL A 219 -28.69 0.50 35.74
C VAL A 219 -27.59 0.31 36.79
N SER A 220 -28.04 0.09 38.06
CA SER A 220 -27.13 -0.04 39.21
C SER A 220 -26.21 -1.28 39.11
N GLU A 221 -26.66 -2.35 38.44
CA GLU A 221 -25.96 -3.63 38.30
C GLU A 221 -24.74 -3.55 37.37
N ILE A 222 -24.62 -2.48 36.57
CA ILE A 222 -23.45 -2.24 35.73
C ILE A 222 -22.40 -1.46 36.51
N ASN A 223 -21.15 -1.89 36.42
CA ASN A 223 -20.02 -1.22 37.04
C ASN A 223 -19.98 0.29 36.67
N PRO A 224 -19.75 1.21 37.61
CA PRO A 224 -19.72 2.67 37.38
C PRO A 224 -18.77 3.09 36.22
N ARG A 225 -17.60 2.46 36.13
CA ARG A 225 -16.66 2.70 35.00
C ARG A 225 -17.29 2.34 33.66
N ALA A 226 -17.91 1.17 33.57
CA ALA A 226 -18.56 0.72 32.33
C ALA A 226 -19.73 1.65 31.97
N ARG A 227 -20.54 2.08 32.96
CA ARG A 227 -21.63 3.05 32.73
C ARG A 227 -21.10 4.35 32.13
N GLN A 228 -20.02 4.90 32.68
CA GLN A 228 -19.41 6.11 32.14
C GLN A 228 -18.92 5.90 30.69
N SER A 229 -18.35 4.72 30.37
CA SER A 229 -17.88 4.38 29.02
C SER A 229 -19.05 4.25 28.04
N PHE A 230 -20.14 3.57 28.43
CA PHE A 230 -21.35 3.51 27.63
C PHE A 230 -21.95 4.90 27.37
N GLN A 231 -22.05 5.73 28.42
CA GLN A 231 -22.59 7.08 28.28
C GLN A 231 -21.77 7.97 27.36
N LYS A 232 -20.42 7.90 27.45
CA LYS A 232 -19.52 8.61 26.53
C LYS A 232 -19.75 8.16 25.10
N LEU A 233 -19.86 6.85 24.87
CA LEU A 233 -20.16 6.31 23.54
C LEU A 233 -21.51 6.80 23.03
N GLY A 234 -22.56 6.74 23.86
CA GLY A 234 -23.91 7.18 23.48
C GLY A 234 -23.93 8.67 23.10
N ASN A 235 -23.28 9.53 23.88
CA ASN A 235 -23.18 10.96 23.59
C ASN A 235 -22.43 11.24 22.28
N MET A 236 -21.33 10.52 22.01
CA MET A 236 -20.58 10.63 20.77
C MET A 236 -21.43 10.21 19.57
N ILE A 237 -22.10 9.05 19.65
CA ILE A 237 -22.98 8.58 18.57
C ILE A 237 -24.13 9.54 18.34
N LYS A 238 -24.77 10.06 19.39
CA LYS A 238 -25.84 11.06 19.25
C LYS A 238 -25.37 12.32 18.52
N LEU A 239 -24.16 12.79 18.81
CA LEU A 239 -23.54 13.93 18.12
C LEU A 239 -23.36 13.63 16.64
N LEU A 240 -22.79 12.48 16.29
CA LEU A 240 -22.55 12.08 14.90
C LEU A 240 -23.88 11.82 14.16
N TRP A 241 -24.84 11.20 14.82
CA TRP A 241 -26.17 10.96 14.27
C TRP A 241 -26.90 12.27 13.92
N SER A 242 -26.79 13.31 14.75
CA SER A 242 -27.37 14.62 14.44
C SER A 242 -26.79 15.29 13.20
N LYS A 243 -25.66 14.84 12.70
CA LYS A 243 -24.98 15.36 11.51
C LYS A 243 -25.13 14.49 10.27
N GLN A 244 -25.72 13.28 10.39
CA GLN A 244 -25.73 12.29 9.31
C GLN A 244 -26.36 12.77 8.00
N ASP A 245 -27.36 13.67 8.05
CA ASP A 245 -28.06 14.19 6.90
C ASP A 245 -27.43 15.49 6.36
N SER A 246 -26.52 16.12 7.10
CA SER A 246 -25.92 17.40 6.75
C SER A 246 -24.42 17.33 6.44
N ALA A 247 -23.71 16.35 6.97
CA ALA A 247 -22.29 16.16 6.74
C ALA A 247 -22.04 15.09 5.68
N PRO A 248 -21.07 15.28 4.77
CA PRO A 248 -20.68 14.25 3.82
C PRO A 248 -20.05 13.06 4.57
N PRO A 249 -20.11 11.83 4.00
CA PRO A 249 -19.57 10.62 4.64
C PRO A 249 -18.10 10.75 5.04
N SER A 250 -17.28 11.44 4.24
CA SER A 250 -15.87 11.68 4.54
C SER A 250 -15.64 12.49 5.81
N GLU A 251 -16.50 13.49 6.08
CA GLU A 251 -16.43 14.26 7.32
C GLU A 251 -16.83 13.41 8.54
N LEU A 252 -17.87 12.57 8.41
CA LEU A 252 -18.26 11.62 9.46
C LEU A 252 -17.14 10.64 9.79
N ILE A 253 -16.46 10.11 8.77
CA ILE A 253 -15.28 9.23 8.95
C ILE A 253 -14.18 9.95 9.71
N ASN A 254 -13.84 11.17 9.30
CA ASN A 254 -12.81 11.95 10.00
C ASN A 254 -13.18 12.20 11.46
N GLN A 255 -14.43 12.61 11.72
CA GLN A 255 -14.91 12.81 13.09
C GLN A 255 -14.89 11.53 13.94
N ILE A 256 -15.25 10.36 13.36
CA ILE A 256 -15.13 9.06 14.03
C ILE A 256 -13.67 8.81 14.43
N ILE A 257 -12.74 8.96 13.50
CA ILE A 257 -11.31 8.72 13.72
C ILE A 257 -10.77 9.63 14.85
N GLU A 258 -11.13 10.91 14.83
CA GLU A 258 -10.68 11.89 15.83
C GLU A 258 -11.31 11.66 17.20
N LEU A 259 -12.64 11.56 17.28
CA LEU A 259 -13.36 11.41 18.56
C LEU A 259 -13.06 10.10 19.28
N THR A 260 -12.66 9.08 18.52
CA THR A 260 -12.29 7.77 19.09
C THR A 260 -10.79 7.61 19.31
N ASN A 261 -9.95 8.55 18.87
CA ASN A 261 -8.49 8.41 18.79
C ASN A 261 -8.10 7.10 18.07
N TYR A 262 -8.78 6.80 16.95
CA TYR A 262 -8.66 5.50 16.29
C TYR A 262 -7.25 5.24 15.76
N LYS A 263 -6.53 6.28 15.31
CA LYS A 263 -5.14 6.15 14.85
C LYS A 263 -4.21 5.66 15.96
N ASP A 264 -4.37 6.18 17.19
CA ASP A 264 -3.58 5.74 18.35
C ASP A 264 -3.92 4.28 18.72
N TYR A 265 -5.18 3.88 18.55
CA TYR A 265 -5.62 2.51 18.82
C TYR A 265 -5.01 1.48 17.86
N ILE A 266 -4.84 1.81 16.59
CA ILE A 266 -4.24 0.91 15.60
C ILE A 266 -2.71 1.01 15.55
N TYR A 267 -2.11 1.95 16.29
CA TYR A 267 -0.67 2.10 16.38
C TYR A 267 -0.06 0.94 17.17
N ASP A 268 0.84 0.22 16.53
CA ASP A 268 1.54 -0.94 17.12
C ASP A 268 3.07 -0.85 16.97
N GLY A 269 3.59 0.28 16.50
CA GLY A 269 5.03 0.50 16.27
C GLY A 269 5.60 -0.30 15.10
N THR A 270 4.76 -0.96 14.30
CA THR A 270 5.18 -1.77 13.16
C THR A 270 4.92 -1.03 11.83
N PRO A 271 5.61 -1.41 10.74
CA PRO A 271 5.33 -0.89 9.41
C PRO A 271 3.87 -1.05 8.95
N GLN A 272 3.16 -2.04 9.46
CA GLN A 272 1.74 -2.27 9.15
C GLN A 272 0.82 -1.14 9.63
N PHE A 273 1.26 -0.33 10.60
CA PHE A 273 0.52 0.86 11.00
C PHE A 273 0.32 1.84 9.84
N GLU A 274 1.37 2.11 9.07
CA GLU A 274 1.28 3.02 7.91
C GLU A 274 0.34 2.47 6.83
N GLU A 275 0.34 1.16 6.60
CA GLU A 275 -0.61 0.51 5.69
C GLU A 275 -2.06 0.68 6.16
N ARG A 276 -2.34 0.52 7.47
CA ARG A 276 -3.68 0.73 8.03
C ARG A 276 -4.12 2.19 7.91
N VAL A 277 -3.21 3.13 8.17
CA VAL A 277 -3.51 4.56 7.95
C VAL A 277 -3.77 4.84 6.47
N GLY A 278 -3.00 4.25 5.56
CA GLY A 278 -3.24 4.32 4.12
C GLY A 278 -4.62 3.80 3.73
N ASN A 279 -5.07 2.70 4.34
CA ASN A 279 -6.42 2.15 4.12
C ASN A 279 -7.53 3.11 4.61
N LEU A 280 -7.36 3.74 5.78
CA LEU A 280 -8.31 4.76 6.27
C LEU A 280 -8.38 5.96 5.34
N ASN A 281 -7.23 6.38 4.79
CA ASN A 281 -7.17 7.48 3.84
C ASN A 281 -7.88 7.13 2.53
N ALA A 282 -7.69 5.91 2.02
CA ALA A 282 -8.40 5.42 0.84
C ALA A 282 -9.93 5.40 1.06
N LEU A 283 -10.40 4.95 2.24
CA LEU A 283 -11.81 4.99 2.61
C LEU A 283 -12.35 6.43 2.66
N MET A 284 -11.61 7.36 3.25
CA MET A 284 -11.98 8.78 3.30
C MET A 284 -12.05 9.39 1.91
N SER A 285 -11.08 9.06 1.04
CA SER A 285 -11.03 9.55 -0.33
C SER A 285 -12.22 9.05 -1.15
N ASP A 286 -12.57 7.77 -1.00
CA ASP A 286 -13.77 7.23 -1.64
C ASP A 286 -15.05 7.90 -1.14
N ALA A 287 -15.18 8.08 0.16
CA ALA A 287 -16.34 8.71 0.80
C ALA A 287 -16.60 10.15 0.33
N GLN A 288 -15.60 10.83 -0.27
CA GLN A 288 -15.78 12.18 -0.85
C GLN A 288 -16.60 12.18 -2.14
N ASN A 289 -16.69 11.05 -2.82
CA ASN A 289 -17.47 10.92 -4.05
C ASN A 289 -18.98 10.84 -3.78
N TYR A 290 -19.41 10.79 -2.51
CA TYR A 290 -20.80 10.61 -2.11
C TYR A 290 -21.29 11.82 -1.32
N ILE A 291 -22.52 12.23 -1.63
CA ILE A 291 -23.16 13.39 -1.00
C ILE A 291 -23.74 12.98 0.37
N ASN A 292 -24.29 11.80 0.47
CA ASN A 292 -24.97 11.33 1.68
C ASN A 292 -24.52 9.94 2.12
N LEU A 293 -24.74 9.65 3.40
CA LEU A 293 -24.31 8.41 4.04
C LEU A 293 -25.02 7.18 3.48
N SER A 294 -26.28 7.29 3.09
CA SER A 294 -27.08 6.16 2.56
C SER A 294 -26.45 5.60 1.28
N GLU A 295 -26.19 6.49 0.29
CA GLU A 295 -25.57 6.08 -0.97
C GLU A 295 -24.21 5.40 -0.75
N PHE A 296 -23.40 5.95 0.15
CA PHE A 296 -22.10 5.37 0.48
C PHE A 296 -22.22 3.96 1.09
N LEU A 297 -23.16 3.77 2.04
CA LEU A 297 -23.40 2.46 2.66
C LEU A 297 -24.02 1.44 1.70
N GLU A 298 -24.84 1.86 0.74
CA GLU A 298 -25.37 1.01 -0.32
C GLU A 298 -24.24 0.50 -1.21
N GLU A 299 -23.35 1.37 -1.65
CA GLU A 299 -22.19 0.96 -2.46
C GLU A 299 -21.30 -0.04 -1.73
N ILE A 300 -20.98 0.23 -0.44
CA ILE A 300 -20.23 -0.72 0.39
C ILE A 300 -20.94 -2.08 0.46
N SER A 301 -22.24 -2.09 0.57
CA SER A 301 -23.03 -3.34 0.66
C SER A 301 -22.97 -4.11 -0.66
N LEU A 302 -23.06 -3.43 -1.79
CA LEU A 302 -22.90 -4.04 -3.11
C LEU A 302 -21.50 -4.64 -3.29
N MET A 303 -20.47 -3.92 -2.93
CA MET A 303 -19.07 -4.39 -3.02
C MET A 303 -18.80 -5.60 -2.12
N SER A 304 -19.48 -5.70 -0.97
CA SER A 304 -19.31 -6.81 -0.03
C SER A 304 -20.06 -8.09 -0.44
N SER A 305 -21.11 -7.97 -1.25
CA SER A 305 -22.03 -9.09 -1.57
C SER A 305 -21.61 -9.96 -2.75
N ILE A 306 -20.61 -9.55 -3.54
CA ILE A 306 -20.22 -10.24 -4.80
C ILE A 306 -19.35 -11.49 -4.55
N ASP A 307 -19.42 -12.09 -3.38
CA ASP A 307 -18.58 -13.20 -2.94
C ASP A 307 -18.85 -14.57 -3.58
N SER A 308 -19.94 -14.75 -4.31
CA SER A 308 -20.45 -16.09 -4.60
C SER A 308 -20.32 -16.56 -6.05
N TYR A 309 -19.73 -15.80 -6.96
CA TYR A 309 -19.63 -16.20 -8.36
C TYR A 309 -18.23 -16.67 -8.77
N ASN A 310 -18.12 -17.98 -8.93
CA ASN A 310 -17.20 -18.78 -9.75
C ASN A 310 -15.96 -19.39 -9.09
N SER A 311 -15.95 -20.71 -9.11
CA SER A 311 -14.80 -21.62 -9.03
C SER A 311 -13.89 -21.57 -10.28
N GLY A 312 -13.95 -20.50 -11.10
CA GLY A 312 -13.20 -20.34 -12.33
C GLY A 312 -11.86 -19.63 -12.18
N GLN A 313 -11.22 -19.41 -13.31
CA GLN A 313 -9.97 -18.62 -13.42
C GLN A 313 -10.20 -17.16 -12.96
N ARG A 314 -9.29 -16.62 -12.17
CA ARG A 314 -9.39 -15.29 -11.55
C ARG A 314 -8.12 -14.48 -11.78
N VAL A 315 -8.26 -13.18 -11.98
CA VAL A 315 -7.12 -12.25 -11.95
C VAL A 315 -6.54 -12.23 -10.54
N THR A 316 -5.22 -12.24 -10.44
CA THR A 316 -4.56 -12.24 -9.13
C THR A 316 -4.09 -10.82 -8.78
N LEU A 317 -4.60 -10.28 -7.68
CA LEU A 317 -4.17 -9.03 -7.07
C LEU A 317 -3.24 -9.33 -5.89
N MET A 318 -2.06 -8.69 -5.82
CA MET A 318 -1.14 -8.88 -4.69
C MET A 318 -0.13 -7.74 -4.57
N THR A 319 0.51 -7.65 -3.41
CA THR A 319 1.67 -6.78 -3.27
C THR A 319 2.88 -7.35 -4.01
N LEU A 320 3.81 -6.47 -4.42
CA LEU A 320 5.10 -6.87 -4.99
C LEU A 320 5.84 -7.89 -4.11
N HIS A 321 5.78 -7.72 -2.79
CA HIS A 321 6.39 -8.67 -1.85
C HIS A 321 5.75 -10.07 -1.90
N ALA A 322 4.43 -10.14 -2.02
CA ALA A 322 3.71 -11.41 -2.08
C ALA A 322 3.93 -12.14 -3.41
N SER A 323 4.36 -11.44 -4.45
CA SER A 323 4.60 -12.01 -5.78
C SER A 323 5.87 -12.86 -5.88
N LYS A 324 6.77 -12.76 -4.88
CA LYS A 324 8.01 -13.52 -4.88
C LYS A 324 7.74 -15.03 -4.93
N GLY A 325 8.33 -15.71 -5.90
CA GLY A 325 8.16 -17.15 -6.12
C GLY A 325 7.04 -17.52 -7.09
N LEU A 326 6.17 -16.58 -7.43
CA LEU A 326 5.09 -16.77 -8.41
C LEU A 326 5.53 -16.32 -9.81
N GLU A 327 4.73 -16.66 -10.83
CA GLU A 327 4.93 -16.21 -12.22
C GLU A 327 3.61 -16.22 -12.98
N PHE A 328 3.44 -15.29 -13.93
CA PHE A 328 2.23 -15.11 -14.71
C PHE A 328 2.56 -14.76 -16.16
N PRO A 329 1.74 -15.17 -17.13
CA PRO A 329 1.91 -14.76 -18.52
C PRO A 329 1.95 -13.24 -18.68
N VAL A 330 1.01 -12.53 -18.06
CA VAL A 330 0.87 -11.07 -18.15
C VAL A 330 0.89 -10.45 -16.74
N VAL A 331 1.76 -9.48 -16.55
CA VAL A 331 1.88 -8.76 -15.26
C VAL A 331 1.68 -7.27 -15.47
N PHE A 332 0.84 -6.68 -14.63
CA PHE A 332 0.73 -5.24 -14.43
C PHE A 332 1.44 -4.86 -13.13
N ILE A 333 2.26 -3.80 -13.14
CA ILE A 333 2.78 -3.16 -11.94
C ILE A 333 2.23 -1.75 -11.93
N VAL A 334 1.46 -1.41 -10.90
CA VAL A 334 0.75 -0.13 -10.81
C VAL A 334 1.38 0.80 -9.78
N GLY A 335 1.23 2.11 -10.00
CA GLY A 335 1.70 3.13 -9.07
C GLY A 335 3.20 3.35 -9.10
N LEU A 336 3.80 3.38 -10.30
CA LEU A 336 5.22 3.71 -10.46
C LEU A 336 5.45 5.21 -10.29
N GLU A 337 5.41 5.66 -9.05
CA GLU A 337 5.53 7.06 -8.65
C GLU A 337 6.45 7.20 -7.44
N GLU A 338 7.20 8.30 -7.40
CA GLU A 338 7.99 8.66 -6.22
C GLU A 338 7.10 8.77 -4.98
N GLY A 339 7.53 8.16 -3.88
CA GLY A 339 6.73 8.06 -2.65
C GLY A 339 5.82 6.84 -2.57
N ILE A 340 5.58 6.15 -3.69
CA ILE A 340 4.81 4.89 -3.74
C ILE A 340 5.74 3.73 -4.11
N LEU A 341 6.36 3.78 -5.28
CA LEU A 341 7.38 2.82 -5.73
C LEU A 341 8.46 3.59 -6.49
N PRO A 342 9.58 3.95 -5.85
CA PRO A 342 9.99 3.61 -4.48
C PRO A 342 9.11 4.22 -3.40
N HIS A 343 9.01 3.53 -2.27
CA HIS A 343 8.21 3.99 -1.13
C HIS A 343 8.84 5.21 -0.45
N ALA A 344 8.02 6.12 0.12
CA ALA A 344 8.48 7.37 0.74
C ALA A 344 9.54 7.19 1.85
N ARG A 345 9.65 6.01 2.44
CA ARG A 345 10.69 5.70 3.44
C ARG A 345 12.12 5.84 2.93
N VAL A 346 12.35 5.70 1.63
CA VAL A 346 13.71 5.87 1.05
C VAL A 346 14.26 7.26 1.34
N TYR A 347 13.41 8.28 1.49
CA TYR A 347 13.81 9.65 1.77
C TYR A 347 14.27 9.85 3.23
N GLU A 348 13.82 8.96 4.13
CA GLU A 348 14.20 9.00 5.55
C GLU A 348 15.37 8.05 5.85
N SER A 349 15.41 6.89 5.19
CA SER A 349 16.34 5.78 5.54
C SER A 349 17.59 5.72 4.66
N GLY A 350 17.63 6.46 3.56
CA GLY A 350 18.83 6.58 2.71
C GLY A 350 19.04 5.44 1.68
N PRO A 351 20.28 5.27 1.17
CA PRO A 351 20.57 4.49 -0.04
C PRO A 351 20.21 3.01 0.04
N SER A 352 20.38 2.41 1.20
CA SER A 352 20.12 0.96 1.38
C SER A 352 18.65 0.61 1.17
N GLU A 353 17.75 1.48 1.60
CA GLU A 353 16.31 1.31 1.42
C GLU A 353 15.92 1.45 -0.05
N LEU A 354 16.51 2.43 -0.76
CA LEU A 354 16.30 2.59 -2.19
C LEU A 354 16.79 1.36 -2.97
N GLU A 355 17.92 0.78 -2.58
CA GLU A 355 18.40 -0.46 -3.20
C GLU A 355 17.46 -1.64 -2.94
N GLU A 356 16.81 -1.71 -1.77
CA GLU A 356 15.80 -2.73 -1.49
C GLU A 356 14.52 -2.52 -2.30
N GLU A 357 14.02 -1.28 -2.44
CA GLU A 357 12.89 -0.95 -3.31
C GLU A 357 13.20 -1.30 -4.77
N ARG A 358 14.44 -1.10 -5.21
CA ARG A 358 14.87 -1.48 -6.56
C ARG A 358 14.91 -3.01 -6.75
N ARG A 359 15.32 -3.77 -5.73
CA ARG A 359 15.21 -5.24 -5.73
C ARG A 359 13.74 -5.66 -5.79
N LEU A 360 12.86 -4.94 -5.09
CA LEU A 360 11.42 -5.21 -5.10
C LEU A 360 10.82 -4.99 -6.49
N MET A 361 11.17 -3.87 -7.14
CA MET A 361 10.78 -3.61 -8.54
C MET A 361 11.29 -4.73 -9.47
N TYR A 362 12.57 -5.09 -9.37
CA TYR A 362 13.16 -6.20 -10.12
C TYR A 362 12.41 -7.53 -9.92
N VAL A 363 12.06 -7.86 -8.67
CA VAL A 363 11.26 -9.05 -8.35
C VAL A 363 9.92 -8.98 -9.06
N GLY A 364 9.20 -7.86 -9.00
CA GLY A 364 7.91 -7.68 -9.67
C GLY A 364 8.00 -7.85 -11.18
N MET A 365 8.94 -7.16 -11.84
CA MET A 365 9.16 -7.26 -13.29
C MET A 365 9.43 -8.69 -13.73
N THR A 366 10.27 -9.41 -12.99
CA THR A 366 10.63 -10.81 -13.29
C THR A 366 9.55 -11.83 -12.94
N ARG A 367 8.35 -11.39 -12.52
CA ARG A 367 7.17 -12.27 -12.42
C ARG A 367 6.48 -12.45 -13.77
N ALA A 368 6.68 -11.53 -14.71
CA ALA A 368 6.14 -11.61 -16.05
C ALA A 368 6.88 -12.64 -16.90
N ARG A 369 6.12 -13.47 -17.59
CA ARG A 369 6.63 -14.44 -18.55
C ARG A 369 6.69 -13.86 -19.97
N GLU A 370 5.61 -13.23 -20.40
CA GLU A 370 5.39 -12.85 -21.79
C GLU A 370 5.17 -11.35 -21.97
N GLU A 371 4.36 -10.72 -21.11
CA GLU A 371 3.99 -9.32 -21.22
C GLU A 371 4.12 -8.60 -19.86
N LEU A 372 4.68 -7.39 -19.87
CA LEU A 372 4.83 -6.55 -18.70
C LEU A 372 4.29 -5.15 -19.01
N HIS A 373 3.31 -4.74 -18.23
CA HIS A 373 2.71 -3.40 -18.27
C HIS A 373 3.00 -2.67 -16.97
N LEU A 374 3.49 -1.45 -17.08
CA LEU A 374 3.84 -0.56 -15.97
C LEU A 374 2.94 0.66 -16.05
N THR A 375 2.35 1.07 -14.93
CA THR A 375 1.47 2.23 -14.94
C THR A 375 1.85 3.24 -13.86
N TYR A 376 1.62 4.51 -14.13
CA TYR A 376 1.71 5.59 -13.15
C TYR A 376 0.55 6.57 -13.33
N ALA A 377 0.09 7.16 -12.24
CA ALA A 377 -0.91 8.21 -12.24
C ALA A 377 -0.25 9.56 -11.92
N ARG A 378 -0.58 10.61 -12.68
CA ARG A 378 -0.07 11.98 -12.44
C ARG A 378 -0.60 12.57 -11.16
N SER A 379 -1.81 12.17 -10.75
CA SER A 379 -2.42 12.58 -9.47
C SER A 379 -3.11 11.42 -8.79
N ARG A 380 -3.06 11.41 -7.44
CA ARG A 380 -3.81 10.47 -6.60
C ARG A 380 -4.59 11.21 -5.55
N LEU A 381 -5.77 10.72 -5.24
CA LEU A 381 -6.53 11.24 -4.13
C LEU A 381 -5.93 10.73 -2.81
N ASN A 382 -5.46 11.64 -1.96
CA ASN A 382 -4.85 11.31 -0.68
C ASN A 382 -5.25 12.33 0.39
N PHE A 383 -5.71 11.89 1.57
CA PHE A 383 -6.15 12.75 2.69
C PHE A 383 -7.18 13.83 2.29
N GLY A 384 -8.03 13.55 1.30
CA GLY A 384 -9.03 14.51 0.86
C GLY A 384 -8.54 15.58 -0.09
N GLY A 385 -7.29 15.50 -0.53
CA GLY A 385 -6.68 16.35 -1.55
C GLY A 385 -6.05 15.55 -2.67
N ARG A 386 -5.88 16.14 -3.85
CA ARG A 386 -5.10 15.54 -4.92
C ARG A 386 -3.61 15.78 -4.65
N VAL A 387 -2.83 14.71 -4.69
CA VAL A 387 -1.37 14.74 -4.58
C VAL A 387 -0.79 14.40 -5.94
N TYR A 388 0.16 15.19 -6.38
CA TYR A 388 0.88 15.00 -7.64
C TYR A 388 2.27 14.44 -7.34
N ASN A 389 2.46 13.16 -7.64
CA ASN A 389 3.75 12.51 -7.46
C ASN A 389 4.54 12.55 -8.76
N PRO A 390 5.85 12.78 -8.72
CA PRO A 390 6.71 12.57 -9.88
C PRO A 390 6.69 11.11 -10.31
N VAL A 391 6.93 10.88 -11.59
CA VAL A 391 7.10 9.52 -12.13
C VAL A 391 8.26 8.82 -11.44
N SER A 392 8.11 7.53 -11.17
CA SER A 392 9.14 6.73 -10.52
C SER A 392 10.46 6.76 -11.27
N ARG A 393 11.57 6.98 -10.55
CA ARG A 393 12.93 6.85 -11.09
C ARG A 393 13.21 5.47 -11.68
N PHE A 394 12.48 4.45 -11.29
CA PHE A 394 12.65 3.11 -11.84
C PHE A 394 12.26 3.01 -13.32
N ILE A 395 11.39 3.91 -13.80
CA ILE A 395 11.08 4.00 -15.24
C ILE A 395 12.30 4.51 -16.02
N SER A 396 12.97 5.56 -15.54
CA SER A 396 14.22 6.03 -16.17
C SER A 396 15.37 5.03 -16.04
N ASP A 397 15.42 4.27 -14.93
CA ASP A 397 16.45 3.25 -14.72
C ASP A 397 16.35 2.08 -15.73
N MET A 398 15.20 1.84 -16.36
CA MET A 398 15.02 0.79 -17.36
C MET A 398 15.76 1.06 -18.68
N GLY A 399 16.06 2.33 -18.98
CA GLY A 399 16.60 2.75 -20.28
C GLY A 399 15.50 2.90 -21.35
N VAL A 400 15.88 3.40 -22.51
CA VAL A 400 14.93 3.76 -23.59
C VAL A 400 14.71 2.61 -24.56
N ASP A 401 15.66 1.69 -24.69
CA ASP A 401 15.59 0.58 -25.63
C ASP A 401 14.65 -0.52 -25.12
N GLY A 402 13.64 -0.87 -25.94
CA GLY A 402 12.69 -1.95 -25.60
C GLY A 402 11.51 -1.53 -24.72
N VAL A 403 11.27 -0.23 -24.49
CA VAL A 403 10.14 0.30 -23.73
C VAL A 403 9.19 1.03 -24.69
N GLY A 404 7.92 0.61 -24.73
CA GLY A 404 6.84 1.31 -25.43
C GLY A 404 6.15 2.28 -24.48
N TYR A 405 5.98 3.53 -24.90
CA TYR A 405 5.24 4.54 -24.12
C TYR A 405 3.87 4.77 -24.76
N GLU A 406 2.82 4.61 -23.95
CA GLU A 406 1.47 5.07 -24.30
C GLU A 406 1.04 6.12 -23.28
N ASP A 407 1.06 7.38 -23.65
CA ASP A 407 0.48 8.46 -22.87
C ASP A 407 -0.92 8.78 -23.37
N SER A 408 -1.89 8.88 -22.47
CA SER A 408 -3.25 9.35 -22.78
C SER A 408 -3.30 10.85 -23.07
N VAL A 409 -2.20 11.57 -22.90
CA VAL A 409 -2.02 13.00 -23.19
C VAL A 409 -0.68 13.21 -23.87
N GLU A 410 -0.63 14.00 -24.96
CA GLU A 410 0.61 14.39 -25.59
C GLU A 410 1.65 14.81 -24.54
N LEU A 411 2.80 14.17 -24.57
CA LEU A 411 3.96 14.56 -23.77
C LEU A 411 4.25 16.04 -24.07
N ILE A 412 3.95 16.92 -23.13
CA ILE A 412 4.63 18.20 -23.09
C ILE A 412 6.09 17.83 -22.81
N SER A 413 6.92 18.01 -23.84
CA SER A 413 8.33 17.62 -23.90
C SER A 413 9.28 18.43 -22.99
N ASP A 414 8.77 18.90 -21.84
CA ASP A 414 9.51 19.79 -20.91
C ASP A 414 9.90 19.11 -19.58
N PHE A 415 9.88 17.77 -19.52
CA PHE A 415 10.64 17.11 -18.47
C PHE A 415 12.00 16.69 -19.03
N ASP A 416 12.88 17.67 -19.11
CA ASP A 416 14.32 17.44 -19.20
C ASP A 416 14.75 16.67 -17.94
N ILE A 417 14.86 15.32 -18.08
CA ILE A 417 15.45 14.45 -17.05
C ILE A 417 16.98 14.60 -17.17
N SER A 418 17.45 15.82 -17.25
CA SER A 418 18.85 16.11 -17.00
C SER A 418 19.06 16.00 -15.49
N GLU A 419 20.02 15.18 -15.10
CA GLU A 419 20.60 15.14 -13.77
C GLU A 419 21.02 16.56 -13.36
N HIS A 420 20.10 17.34 -12.84
CA HIS A 420 20.46 18.50 -12.06
C HIS A 420 20.82 17.98 -10.66
N TYR A 421 22.05 17.50 -10.53
CA TYR A 421 22.75 17.61 -9.26
C TYR A 421 22.89 19.09 -8.98
N ILE A 422 21.89 19.66 -8.32
CA ILE A 422 22.01 20.98 -7.74
C ILE A 422 22.89 20.77 -6.51
N ASP A 423 24.12 21.27 -6.61
CA ASP A 423 25.06 21.37 -5.49
C ASP A 423 24.60 22.56 -4.60
N GLU A 424 23.34 22.46 -4.12
CA GLU A 424 22.78 23.43 -3.18
C GLU A 424 23.11 22.97 -1.76
N SER A 425 24.00 23.69 -1.10
CA SER A 425 24.21 23.54 0.33
C SER A 425 22.95 24.02 1.07
N PHE A 426 22.31 23.14 1.82
CA PHE A 426 21.16 23.48 2.66
C PHE A 426 21.65 23.96 4.02
N GLU A 427 21.05 25.05 4.54
CA GLU A 427 21.35 25.63 5.83
C GLU A 427 20.10 25.69 6.71
N VAL A 428 20.30 25.74 8.04
CA VAL A 428 19.20 25.94 8.99
C VAL A 428 18.54 27.29 8.72
N GLY A 429 17.21 27.27 8.59
CA GLY A 429 16.41 28.44 8.22
C GLY A 429 16.04 28.52 6.73
N ASP A 430 16.63 27.67 5.88
CA ASP A 430 16.21 27.61 4.48
C ASP A 430 14.77 27.11 4.37
N ARG A 431 13.98 27.80 3.55
CA ARG A 431 12.67 27.28 3.15
C ARG A 431 12.83 26.36 1.95
N VAL A 432 12.27 25.18 2.07
CA VAL A 432 12.39 24.15 1.05
C VAL A 432 11.02 23.58 0.68
N LYS A 433 10.92 23.17 -0.58
CA LYS A 433 9.77 22.46 -1.10
C LYS A 433 10.15 21.01 -1.36
N SER A 434 9.37 20.11 -0.81
CA SER A 434 9.37 18.69 -1.14
C SER A 434 8.12 18.36 -1.93
N ASN A 435 8.26 17.68 -3.06
CA ASN A 435 7.12 17.23 -3.85
C ASN A 435 6.22 16.22 -3.11
N ILE A 436 6.72 15.63 -2.01
CA ILE A 436 6.03 14.60 -1.22
C ILE A 436 5.48 15.16 0.08
N PHE A 437 6.24 16.03 0.75
CA PHE A 437 5.90 16.51 2.10
C PHE A 437 5.39 17.95 2.11
N GLY A 438 5.48 18.67 0.99
CA GLY A 438 5.09 20.07 0.87
C GLY A 438 6.19 21.06 1.17
N ILE A 439 5.83 22.29 1.52
CA ILE A 439 6.77 23.36 1.88
C ILE A 439 7.08 23.29 3.37
N GLY A 440 8.33 23.58 3.74
CA GLY A 440 8.77 23.60 5.14
C GLY A 440 10.07 24.39 5.32
N GLU A 441 10.52 24.47 6.56
CA GLU A 441 11.76 25.16 6.96
C GLU A 441 12.74 24.14 7.54
N ILE A 442 13.99 24.21 7.13
CA ILE A 442 15.06 23.38 7.68
C ILE A 442 15.43 23.89 9.08
N VAL A 443 15.29 23.00 10.07
CA VAL A 443 15.56 23.32 11.49
C VAL A 443 16.84 22.68 12.00
N ASP A 444 17.41 21.70 11.29
CA ASP A 444 18.67 21.04 11.64
C ASP A 444 19.33 20.45 10.39
N VAL A 445 20.67 20.51 10.34
CA VAL A 445 21.50 19.96 9.25
C VAL A 445 22.61 19.13 9.85
N ASP A 446 22.62 17.84 9.56
CA ASP A 446 23.58 16.85 10.06
C ASP A 446 24.18 16.09 8.86
N GLY A 447 25.22 16.66 8.24
CA GLY A 447 25.83 16.11 7.03
C GLY A 447 24.84 16.07 5.85
N LEU A 448 24.53 14.89 5.35
CA LEU A 448 23.56 14.68 4.27
C LEU A 448 22.10 14.58 4.78
N ALA A 449 21.87 14.70 6.09
CA ALA A 449 20.55 14.65 6.68
C ALA A 449 20.10 16.04 7.12
N VAL A 450 18.90 16.46 6.69
CA VAL A 450 18.26 17.69 7.12
C VAL A 450 16.95 17.39 7.83
N THR A 451 16.67 18.10 8.92
CA THR A 451 15.37 18.04 9.58
C THR A 451 14.53 19.19 9.09
N VAL A 452 13.39 18.91 8.47
CA VAL A 452 12.47 19.90 7.91
C VAL A 452 11.20 19.92 8.72
N ASN A 453 10.79 21.08 9.21
CA ASN A 453 9.46 21.34 9.76
C ASN A 453 8.55 21.82 8.63
N PHE A 454 7.65 20.95 8.18
CA PHE A 454 6.71 21.28 7.11
C PHE A 454 5.54 22.10 7.63
N ASP A 455 5.01 22.99 6.76
CA ASP A 455 3.88 23.87 7.09
C ASP A 455 2.60 23.08 7.48
N ASN A 456 2.53 21.79 7.16
CA ASN A 456 1.47 20.87 7.60
C ASN A 456 1.63 20.35 9.04
N GLY A 457 2.57 20.90 9.81
CA GLY A 457 2.84 20.56 11.21
C GLY A 457 3.66 19.28 11.44
N LYS A 458 4.20 18.67 10.38
CA LYS A 458 5.04 17.47 10.49
C LYS A 458 6.52 17.84 10.44
N SER A 459 7.33 17.25 11.33
CA SER A 459 8.78 17.31 11.27
C SER A 459 9.33 16.01 10.72
N LYS A 460 10.28 16.09 9.77
CA LYS A 460 10.90 14.95 9.11
C LYS A 460 12.40 15.13 8.98
N LYS A 461 13.16 14.08 9.34
CA LYS A 461 14.60 14.01 9.02
C LYS A 461 14.75 13.36 7.64
N LEU A 462 15.26 14.09 6.67
CA LEU A 462 15.34 13.69 5.27
C LEU A 462 16.80 13.66 4.82
N ASN A 463 17.15 12.72 3.93
CA ASN A 463 18.44 12.69 3.28
C ASN A 463 18.38 13.51 1.97
N ILE A 464 19.20 14.56 1.85
CA ILE A 464 19.16 15.54 0.76
C ILE A 464 19.47 14.93 -0.62
N GLU A 465 20.27 13.87 -0.69
CA GLU A 465 20.55 13.17 -1.96
C GLU A 465 19.32 12.50 -2.54
N TYR A 466 18.35 12.14 -1.70
CA TYR A 466 17.19 11.34 -2.10
C TYR A 466 15.86 12.08 -1.98
N ALA A 467 15.79 13.09 -1.09
CA ALA A 467 14.54 13.79 -0.78
C ALA A 467 14.12 14.81 -1.86
N ARG A 468 14.98 15.12 -2.83
CA ARG A 468 14.71 16.09 -3.91
C ARG A 468 14.08 17.38 -3.35
N LEU A 469 14.77 18.00 -2.41
CA LEU A 469 14.36 19.29 -1.86
C LEU A 469 14.78 20.42 -2.80
N GLU A 470 13.89 21.38 -3.01
CA GLU A 470 14.14 22.61 -3.78
C GLU A 470 14.07 23.80 -2.82
N LYS A 471 15.04 24.72 -2.86
CA LYS A 471 14.92 25.99 -2.12
C LYS A 471 13.82 26.84 -2.72
N THR A 472 12.99 27.46 -1.86
CA THR A 472 11.86 28.30 -2.27
C THR A 472 12.11 29.78 -2.02
#